data_be4a6984b299d64bc7fb485c98628e0b
#
_entry.id   be4a6984b299d64bc7fb485c98628e0b
#
_cell.length_a   1.000
_cell.length_b   1.000
_cell.length_c   1.000
_cell.angle_alpha   90.00
_cell.angle_beta   90.00
_cell.angle_gamma   90.00
#
_symmetry.space_group_name_H-M   'P 1'
#
loop_
_entity.id
_entity.type
_entity.pdbx_description
1 polymer ?
#
loop_
_entity_poly.entity_id
_entity_poly.type
_entity_poly.pdbx_seq_one_letter_code
_entity_poly.pdbx_strand_id
1 'polypeptide(L)'
;GFAVRHFATAGEAADYLDGAIDGTTVGIGGSKTIDQIGLYDRLVEHNTVWWHWRKPGFDTLDHALTAPVYLSSANAITEDGQILNIDGRGNRLAAMVYGIGKTVYIVAGTNKICPDFDSALSRARNTAAVQNMQRFDGDQPCHTAGRCLDCRSKSRGCNALLVLWGQMFDMA
;
A
#
# COMPACT_ATOMS: atom_id res chain seq x y z
N GLY A 1 -18.52 3.84 4.35
CA GLY A 1 -17.57 3.53 3.28
C GLY A 1 -16.37 4.46 3.31
N PHE A 2 -15.49 4.37 2.34
CA PHE A 2 -14.32 5.24 2.21
C PHE A 2 -14.69 6.59 1.60
N ALA A 3 -13.96 7.66 1.98
CA ALA A 3 -13.97 8.92 1.24
C ALA A 3 -13.15 8.73 -0.04
N VAL A 4 -13.76 8.95 -1.20
CA VAL A 4 -13.13 8.70 -2.50
C VAL A 4 -12.91 10.00 -3.26
N ARG A 5 -11.75 10.13 -3.87
CA ARG A 5 -11.43 11.19 -4.82
C ARG A 5 -10.87 10.56 -6.09
N HIS A 6 -11.27 11.12 -7.21
CA HIS A 6 -10.80 10.71 -8.53
C HIS A 6 -10.02 11.86 -9.19
N PHE A 7 -8.92 11.52 -9.81
CA PHE A 7 -8.05 12.44 -10.53
C PHE A 7 -7.81 11.91 -11.95
N ALA A 8 -7.74 12.81 -12.92
CA ALA A 8 -7.47 12.42 -14.30
C ALA A 8 -6.02 11.98 -14.49
N THR A 9 -5.10 12.53 -13.72
CA THR A 9 -3.67 12.26 -13.82
C THR A 9 -3.03 11.93 -12.46
N ALA A 10 -1.90 11.25 -12.52
CA ALA A 10 -1.06 10.99 -11.33
C ALA A 10 -0.53 12.29 -10.70
N GLY A 11 -0.26 13.32 -11.53
CA GLY A 11 0.18 14.65 -11.08
C GLY A 11 -0.88 15.34 -10.24
N GLU A 12 -2.12 15.38 -10.69
CA GLU A 12 -3.23 15.96 -9.93
C GLU A 12 -3.44 15.25 -8.57
N ALA A 13 -3.29 13.93 -8.54
CA ALA A 13 -3.35 13.18 -7.28
C ALA A 13 -2.19 13.55 -6.34
N ALA A 14 -0.99 13.71 -6.88
CA ALA A 14 0.17 14.14 -6.10
C ALA A 14 0.01 15.59 -5.59
N ASP A 15 -0.45 16.51 -6.43
CA ASP A 15 -0.72 17.91 -6.05
C ASP A 15 -1.74 18.01 -4.92
N TYR A 16 -2.81 17.22 -5.01
CA TYR A 16 -3.84 17.14 -3.97
C TYR A 16 -3.26 16.64 -2.63
N LEU A 17 -2.50 15.54 -2.66
CA LEU A 17 -1.94 14.95 -1.44
C LEU A 17 -0.87 15.83 -0.81
N ASP A 18 -0.07 16.48 -1.62
CA ASP A 18 0.95 17.42 -1.20
C ASP A 18 0.33 18.61 -0.46
N GLY A 19 -0.73 19.20 -1.02
CA GLY A 19 -1.46 20.27 -0.38
C GLY A 19 -2.34 19.87 0.82
N ALA A 20 -2.74 18.60 0.91
CA ALA A 20 -3.58 18.11 2.01
C ALA A 20 -2.78 17.60 3.22
N ILE A 21 -1.49 17.31 3.06
CA ILE A 21 -0.61 16.74 4.08
C ILE A 21 0.50 17.74 4.37
N ASP A 22 0.38 18.52 5.42
CA ASP A 22 1.32 19.59 5.76
C ASP A 22 1.67 19.60 7.25
N GLY A 23 2.92 19.91 7.57
CA GLY A 23 3.41 20.13 8.93
C GLY A 23 3.27 18.91 9.87
N THR A 24 3.28 17.68 9.35
CA THR A 24 2.98 16.49 10.13
C THR A 24 4.02 15.38 9.96
N THR A 25 3.82 14.26 10.68
CA THR A 25 4.59 13.04 10.47
C THR A 25 3.84 12.10 9.54
N VAL A 26 4.52 11.63 8.51
CA VAL A 26 3.96 10.77 7.46
C VAL A 26 4.70 9.44 7.41
N GLY A 27 3.97 8.34 7.54
CA GLY A 27 4.46 7.00 7.26
C GLY A 27 4.12 6.57 5.83
N ILE A 28 5.06 5.95 5.12
CA ILE A 28 4.79 5.39 3.79
C ILE A 28 5.08 3.90 3.79
N GLY A 29 4.10 3.12 3.38
CA GLY A 29 4.24 1.69 3.12
C GLY A 29 5.02 1.41 1.85
N GLY A 30 5.48 0.17 1.67
CA GLY A 30 6.10 -0.26 0.43
C GLY A 30 5.13 -0.13 -0.74
N SER A 31 5.29 0.89 -1.58
CA SER A 31 4.35 1.22 -2.65
C SER A 31 5.05 1.76 -3.89
N LYS A 32 4.99 0.99 -4.98
CA LYS A 32 5.43 1.47 -6.30
C LYS A 32 4.58 2.62 -6.80
N THR A 33 3.30 2.66 -6.48
CA THR A 33 2.42 3.76 -6.90
C THR A 33 2.88 5.09 -6.30
N ILE A 34 3.17 5.12 -4.98
CA ILE A 34 3.67 6.34 -4.31
C ILE A 34 5.04 6.76 -4.87
N ASP A 35 5.91 5.79 -5.17
CA ASP A 35 7.21 6.03 -5.79
C ASP A 35 7.05 6.68 -7.18
N GLN A 36 6.19 6.12 -8.02
CA GLN A 36 5.99 6.56 -9.40
C GLN A 36 5.37 7.95 -9.54
N ILE A 37 4.52 8.36 -8.59
CA ILE A 37 3.93 9.72 -8.62
C ILE A 37 4.84 10.79 -8.00
N GLY A 38 6.04 10.41 -7.51
CA GLY A 38 7.02 11.35 -6.97
C GLY A 38 6.61 12.04 -5.67
N LEU A 39 5.63 11.49 -4.95
CA LEU A 39 5.04 12.16 -3.79
C LEU A 39 6.01 12.26 -2.60
N TYR A 40 6.95 11.33 -2.44
CA TYR A 40 7.93 11.36 -1.36
C TYR A 40 8.77 12.65 -1.40
N ASP A 41 9.30 13.00 -2.55
CA ASP A 41 10.23 14.13 -2.70
C ASP A 41 9.54 15.48 -2.41
N ARG A 42 8.25 15.58 -2.64
CA ARG A 42 7.43 16.72 -2.28
C ARG A 42 7.16 16.77 -0.78
N LEU A 43 6.67 15.69 -0.20
CA LEU A 43 6.27 15.64 1.21
C LEU A 43 7.42 15.90 2.18
N VAL A 44 8.65 15.50 1.86
CA VAL A 44 9.82 15.72 2.74
C VAL A 44 10.21 17.20 2.87
N GLU A 45 9.74 18.07 2.00
CA GLU A 45 10.02 19.49 2.04
C GLU A 45 9.33 20.19 3.22
N HIS A 46 8.16 19.66 3.64
CA HIS A 46 7.33 20.29 4.68
C HIS A 46 6.74 19.31 5.72
N ASN A 47 7.15 18.01 5.68
CA ASN A 47 6.75 17.01 6.63
C ASN A 47 7.92 16.16 7.13
N THR A 48 7.75 15.49 8.28
CA THR A 48 8.65 14.41 8.71
C THR A 48 8.21 13.09 8.08
N VAL A 49 8.95 12.58 7.07
CA VAL A 49 8.53 11.40 6.33
C VAL A 49 9.36 10.17 6.68
N TRP A 50 8.69 9.07 7.02
CA TRP A 50 9.27 7.76 7.30
C TRP A 50 8.89 6.76 6.22
N TRP A 51 9.89 6.41 5.38
CA TRP A 51 9.73 5.44 4.31
C TRP A 51 10.96 4.56 4.18
N HIS A 52 10.81 3.28 4.47
CA HIS A 52 11.91 2.32 4.52
C HIS A 52 12.61 2.08 3.15
N TRP A 53 12.00 2.51 2.04
CA TRP A 53 12.68 2.50 0.74
C TRP A 53 13.67 3.65 0.55
N ARG A 54 13.54 4.71 1.32
CA ARG A 54 14.40 5.90 1.30
C ARG A 54 15.28 6.01 2.54
N LYS A 55 14.79 5.52 3.68
CA LYS A 55 15.51 5.46 4.96
C LYS A 55 15.46 4.02 5.48
N PRO A 56 16.40 3.13 5.06
CA PRO A 56 16.40 1.74 5.52
C PRO A 56 16.63 1.66 7.04
N GLY A 57 15.93 0.73 7.70
CA GLY A 57 16.06 0.49 9.14
C GLY A 57 14.75 0.01 9.75
N PHE A 58 14.83 -0.72 10.87
CA PHE A 58 13.64 -1.16 11.61
C PHE A 58 12.93 0.02 12.26
N ASP A 59 13.68 0.99 12.80
CA ASP A 59 13.13 2.22 13.39
C ASP A 59 12.23 2.97 12.41
N THR A 60 12.58 2.99 11.13
CA THR A 60 11.76 3.61 10.09
C THR A 60 10.42 2.92 9.93
N LEU A 61 10.35 1.59 10.08
CA LEU A 61 9.10 0.85 10.01
C LEU A 61 8.20 1.16 11.21
N ASP A 62 8.77 1.28 12.41
CA ASP A 62 8.04 1.57 13.63
C ASP A 62 7.52 3.02 13.63
N HIS A 63 8.34 3.97 13.20
CA HIS A 63 7.91 5.36 13.01
C HIS A 63 6.82 5.49 11.94
N ALA A 64 6.96 4.77 10.82
CA ALA A 64 5.93 4.77 9.79
C ALA A 64 4.62 4.14 10.27
N LEU A 65 4.70 3.07 11.09
CA LEU A 65 3.53 2.40 11.67
C LEU A 65 2.73 3.33 12.58
N THR A 66 3.41 4.15 13.38
CA THR A 66 2.79 5.03 14.40
C THR A 66 2.48 6.44 13.89
N ALA A 67 2.88 6.78 12.68
CA ALA A 67 2.64 8.10 12.10
C ALA A 67 1.14 8.44 12.04
N PRO A 68 0.75 9.70 12.34
CA PRO A 68 -0.64 10.15 12.27
C PRO A 68 -1.21 10.14 10.85
N VAL A 69 -0.36 10.28 9.84
CA VAL A 69 -0.74 10.13 8.43
C VAL A 69 -0.01 8.94 7.84
N TYR A 70 -0.73 8.07 7.16
CA TYR A 70 -0.15 6.91 6.50
C TYR A 70 -0.55 6.81 5.03
N LEU A 71 0.45 6.66 4.18
CA LEU A 71 0.27 6.50 2.73
C LEU A 71 0.58 5.07 2.29
N SER A 72 -0.31 4.50 1.52
CA SER A 72 -0.13 3.19 0.92
C SER A 72 -0.84 3.09 -0.43
N SER A 73 -0.85 1.91 -0.99
CA SER A 73 -1.62 1.56 -2.18
C SER A 73 -2.36 0.25 -1.96
N ALA A 74 -3.24 -0.10 -2.89
CA ALA A 74 -3.92 -1.39 -2.92
C ALA A 74 -3.22 -2.39 -3.85
N ASN A 75 -3.35 -3.68 -3.57
CA ASN A 75 -3.06 -4.74 -4.54
C ASN A 75 -4.22 -4.92 -5.53
N ALA A 76 -5.44 -4.79 -5.07
CA ALA A 76 -6.66 -4.74 -5.89
C ALA A 76 -7.76 -3.96 -5.15
N ILE A 77 -8.73 -3.48 -5.89
CA ILE A 77 -9.94 -2.80 -5.39
C ILE A 77 -11.10 -3.38 -6.20
N THR A 78 -12.19 -3.74 -5.54
CA THR A 78 -13.41 -4.17 -6.24
C THR A 78 -14.26 -2.97 -6.64
N GLU A 79 -15.12 -3.11 -7.63
CA GLU A 79 -16.05 -2.03 -8.05
C GLU A 79 -17.04 -1.65 -6.93
N ASP A 80 -17.35 -2.58 -6.02
CA ASP A 80 -18.15 -2.32 -4.82
C ASP A 80 -17.35 -1.75 -3.63
N GLY A 81 -16.04 -1.48 -3.82
CA GLY A 81 -15.23 -0.70 -2.90
C GLY A 81 -14.43 -1.51 -1.86
N GLN A 82 -14.31 -2.83 -2.00
CA GLN A 82 -13.42 -3.63 -1.14
C GLN A 82 -11.96 -3.41 -1.54
N ILE A 83 -11.08 -3.22 -0.56
CA ILE A 83 -9.64 -3.00 -0.80
C ILE A 83 -8.84 -4.21 -0.32
N LEU A 84 -8.11 -4.85 -1.24
CA LEU A 84 -7.33 -6.04 -0.96
C LEU A 84 -5.83 -5.72 -0.95
N ASN A 85 -5.15 -6.21 0.10
CA ASN A 85 -3.70 -6.10 0.25
C ASN A 85 -3.08 -7.39 0.77
N ILE A 86 -2.03 -7.86 0.09
CA ILE A 86 -1.18 -8.97 0.52
C ILE A 86 0.13 -8.41 1.05
N ASP A 87 0.62 -8.96 2.16
CA ASP A 87 1.87 -8.52 2.78
C ASP A 87 2.67 -9.71 3.33
N GLY A 88 3.98 -9.52 3.39
CA GLY A 88 4.91 -10.51 3.94
C GLY A 88 5.23 -10.27 5.41
N ARG A 89 5.46 -9.03 5.79
CA ARG A 89 5.84 -8.63 7.16
C ARG A 89 4.66 -8.19 8.01
N GLY A 90 3.60 -7.71 7.39
CA GLY A 90 2.39 -7.23 8.07
C GLY A 90 2.42 -5.74 8.46
N ASN A 91 3.59 -5.09 8.42
CA ASN A 91 3.74 -3.68 8.80
C ASN A 91 2.81 -2.74 8.02
N ARG A 92 2.63 -2.98 6.73
CA ARG A 92 1.76 -2.18 5.89
C ARG A 92 0.28 -2.39 6.24
N LEU A 93 -0.11 -3.65 6.49
CA LEU A 93 -1.48 -3.99 6.87
C LEU A 93 -1.84 -3.42 8.25
N ALA A 94 -0.96 -3.57 9.24
CA ALA A 94 -1.16 -3.06 10.58
C ALA A 94 -1.36 -1.54 10.58
N ALA A 95 -0.56 -0.80 9.80
CA ALA A 95 -0.69 0.65 9.69
C ALA A 95 -2.01 1.11 9.05
N MET A 96 -2.63 0.27 8.21
CA MET A 96 -3.90 0.58 7.54
C MET A 96 -5.14 0.26 8.39
N VAL A 97 -5.02 -0.55 9.45
CA VAL A 97 -6.19 -1.01 10.21
C VAL A 97 -6.24 -0.51 11.64
N TYR A 98 -5.19 0.15 12.12
CA TYR A 98 -5.17 0.64 13.50
C TYR A 98 -4.42 1.96 13.66
N GLY A 99 -5.03 2.86 14.46
CA GLY A 99 -4.45 4.13 14.89
C GLY A 99 -5.55 5.16 15.17
N ILE A 100 -5.79 5.47 16.45
CA ILE A 100 -6.77 6.49 16.84
C ILE A 100 -6.34 7.85 16.27
N GLY A 101 -7.25 8.51 15.54
CA GLY A 101 -6.99 9.77 14.87
C GLY A 101 -6.07 9.70 13.65
N LYS A 102 -5.70 8.49 13.22
CA LYS A 102 -4.84 8.31 12.04
C LYS A 102 -5.63 8.51 10.75
N THR A 103 -5.04 9.27 9.82
CA THR A 103 -5.52 9.39 8.44
C THR A 103 -4.75 8.45 7.53
N VAL A 104 -5.47 7.61 6.77
CA VAL A 104 -4.87 6.66 5.83
C VAL A 104 -5.29 7.00 4.40
N TYR A 105 -4.31 7.31 3.56
CA TYR A 105 -4.52 7.50 2.12
C TYR A 105 -4.11 6.26 1.34
N ILE A 106 -5.06 5.68 0.61
CA ILE A 106 -4.82 4.57 -0.32
C ILE A 106 -4.83 5.11 -1.75
N VAL A 107 -3.66 5.22 -2.33
CA VAL A 107 -3.49 5.72 -3.71
C VAL A 107 -3.42 4.56 -4.68
N ALA A 108 -4.29 4.53 -5.66
CA ALA A 108 -4.36 3.43 -6.63
C ALA A 108 -4.70 3.92 -8.04
N GLY A 109 -4.03 3.37 -9.03
CA GLY A 109 -4.44 3.54 -10.42
C GLY A 109 -5.66 2.69 -10.76
N THR A 110 -6.43 3.10 -11.77
CA THR A 110 -7.63 2.40 -12.24
C THR A 110 -7.35 0.95 -12.70
N ASN A 111 -6.11 0.66 -13.07
CA ASN A 111 -5.66 -0.69 -13.41
C ASN A 111 -5.72 -1.70 -12.25
N LYS A 112 -6.09 -1.26 -11.05
CA LYS A 112 -6.28 -2.11 -9.86
C LYS A 112 -7.74 -2.37 -9.54
N ILE A 113 -8.66 -1.74 -10.26
CA ILE A 113 -10.09 -1.97 -10.10
C ILE A 113 -10.46 -3.29 -10.77
N CYS A 114 -11.22 -4.10 -10.06
CA CYS A 114 -11.68 -5.42 -10.47
C CYS A 114 -13.20 -5.52 -10.29
N PRO A 115 -13.92 -6.26 -11.15
CA PRO A 115 -15.37 -6.29 -11.10
C PRO A 115 -15.94 -6.92 -9.80
N ASP A 116 -15.20 -7.87 -9.22
CA ASP A 116 -15.65 -8.63 -8.06
C ASP A 116 -14.48 -9.07 -7.16
N PHE A 117 -14.81 -9.69 -6.03
CA PHE A 117 -13.84 -10.15 -5.05
C PHE A 117 -12.90 -11.23 -5.59
N ASP A 118 -13.40 -12.19 -6.35
CA ASP A 118 -12.59 -13.30 -6.87
C ASP A 118 -11.56 -12.79 -7.88
N SER A 119 -11.95 -11.88 -8.74
CA SER A 119 -11.06 -11.18 -9.68
C SER A 119 -10.03 -10.32 -8.95
N ALA A 120 -10.43 -9.62 -7.89
CA ALA A 120 -9.55 -8.82 -7.06
C ALA A 120 -8.53 -9.70 -6.31
N LEU A 121 -8.97 -10.81 -5.72
CA LEU A 121 -8.10 -11.78 -5.07
C LEU A 121 -7.13 -12.43 -6.07
N SER A 122 -7.63 -12.80 -7.23
CA SER A 122 -6.79 -13.32 -8.32
C SER A 122 -5.73 -12.31 -8.75
N ARG A 123 -6.12 -11.04 -8.96
CA ARG A 123 -5.17 -9.96 -9.27
C ARG A 123 -4.15 -9.75 -8.16
N ALA A 124 -4.58 -9.70 -6.91
CA ALA A 124 -3.68 -9.52 -5.77
C ALA A 124 -2.63 -10.64 -5.69
N ARG A 125 -3.03 -11.90 -5.93
CA ARG A 125 -2.16 -13.08 -5.87
C ARG A 125 -1.31 -13.25 -7.13
N ASN A 126 -1.92 -13.20 -8.30
CA ASN A 126 -1.27 -13.58 -9.57
C ASN A 126 -0.54 -12.41 -10.24
N THR A 127 -0.92 -11.17 -9.96
CA THR A 127 -0.26 -9.99 -10.51
C THR A 127 0.57 -9.27 -9.45
N ALA A 128 -0.07 -8.71 -8.43
CA ALA A 128 0.60 -7.80 -7.50
C ALA A 128 1.64 -8.52 -6.62
N ALA A 129 1.32 -9.69 -6.06
CA ALA A 129 2.26 -10.44 -5.22
C ALA A 129 3.41 -11.00 -6.04
N VAL A 130 3.17 -11.53 -7.23
CA VAL A 130 4.21 -12.06 -8.12
C VAL A 130 5.16 -10.96 -8.56
N GLN A 131 4.66 -9.84 -9.06
CA GLN A 131 5.47 -8.69 -9.43
C GLN A 131 6.30 -8.13 -8.26
N ASN A 132 5.73 -8.15 -7.05
CA ASN A 132 6.47 -7.72 -5.88
C ASN A 132 7.60 -8.72 -5.53
N MET A 133 7.35 -10.02 -5.59
CA MET A 133 8.38 -11.02 -5.32
C MET A 133 9.51 -11.01 -6.34
N GLN A 134 9.24 -10.71 -7.61
CA GLN A 134 10.24 -10.56 -8.66
C GLN A 134 11.23 -9.40 -8.45
N ARG A 135 10.93 -8.49 -7.50
CA ARG A 135 11.82 -7.36 -7.16
C ARG A 135 12.91 -7.72 -6.15
N PHE A 136 12.80 -8.85 -5.51
CA PHE A 136 13.73 -9.31 -4.50
C PHE A 136 14.53 -10.48 -5.04
N ASP A 137 15.81 -10.52 -4.70
CA ASP A 137 16.62 -11.72 -4.89
C ASP A 137 16.11 -12.79 -3.93
N GLY A 138 15.63 -13.91 -4.47
CA GLY A 138 15.07 -14.96 -3.64
C GLY A 138 14.59 -16.19 -4.42
N ASP A 139 14.33 -17.24 -3.68
CA ASP A 139 13.95 -18.55 -4.16
C ASP A 139 12.43 -18.81 -4.09
N GLN A 140 11.62 -17.73 -4.01
CA GLN A 140 10.18 -17.88 -4.01
C GLN A 140 9.73 -18.56 -5.30
N PRO A 141 8.90 -19.63 -5.21
CA PRO A 141 8.47 -20.39 -6.40
C PRO A 141 7.85 -19.52 -7.50
N CYS A 142 7.11 -18.49 -7.12
CA CYS A 142 6.49 -17.56 -8.08
C CYS A 142 7.50 -16.64 -8.79
N HIS A 143 8.70 -16.43 -8.23
CA HIS A 143 9.76 -15.66 -8.87
C HIS A 143 10.19 -16.31 -10.20
N THR A 144 10.41 -17.63 -10.18
CA THR A 144 10.78 -18.42 -11.36
C THR A 144 9.58 -18.72 -12.25
N ALA A 145 8.42 -19.07 -11.65
CA ALA A 145 7.24 -19.47 -12.40
C ALA A 145 6.48 -18.33 -13.08
N GLY A 146 6.74 -17.08 -12.69
CA GLY A 146 6.02 -15.90 -13.18
C GLY A 146 4.52 -15.86 -12.81
N ARG A 147 4.06 -16.78 -11.96
CA ARG A 147 2.67 -16.88 -11.50
C ARG A 147 2.58 -17.38 -10.06
N CYS A 148 1.47 -17.11 -9.39
CA CYS A 148 1.21 -17.64 -8.06
C CYS A 148 1.02 -19.16 -8.12
N LEU A 149 1.72 -19.89 -7.25
CA LEU A 149 1.63 -21.35 -7.10
C LEU A 149 0.97 -21.74 -5.78
N ASP A 150 0.39 -20.79 -5.05
CA ASP A 150 -0.12 -20.99 -3.68
C ASP A 150 0.87 -21.73 -2.77
N CYS A 151 2.12 -21.36 -2.87
CA CYS A 151 3.23 -22.08 -2.27
C CYS A 151 3.17 -22.08 -0.74
N ARG A 152 3.75 -23.13 -0.15
CA ARG A 152 4.04 -23.26 1.29
C ARG A 152 5.55 -23.23 1.55
N SER A 153 6.30 -22.57 0.66
CA SER A 153 7.75 -22.41 0.79
C SER A 153 8.12 -21.64 2.05
N LYS A 154 9.28 -21.94 2.64
CA LYS A 154 9.87 -21.14 3.74
C LYS A 154 10.18 -19.70 3.32
N SER A 155 10.43 -19.48 2.04
CA SER A 155 10.66 -18.16 1.45
C SER A 155 9.39 -17.41 1.04
N ARG A 156 8.20 -17.94 1.39
CA ARG A 156 6.92 -17.30 1.08
C ARG A 156 6.89 -15.84 1.58
N GLY A 157 6.65 -14.90 0.66
CA GLY A 157 6.54 -13.47 0.96
C GLY A 157 5.10 -12.94 1.03
N CYS A 158 4.08 -13.80 0.86
CA CYS A 158 2.66 -13.43 0.95
C CYS A 158 2.01 -14.15 2.14
N ASN A 159 2.31 -13.63 3.35
CA ASN A 159 1.94 -14.28 4.62
C ASN A 159 0.59 -13.82 5.18
N ALA A 160 0.11 -12.65 4.75
CA ALA A 160 -1.15 -12.11 5.22
C ALA A 160 -1.93 -11.52 4.05
N LEU A 161 -3.25 -11.66 4.11
CA LEU A 161 -4.23 -10.98 3.25
C LEU A 161 -5.12 -10.12 4.14
N LEU A 162 -5.22 -8.84 3.81
CA LEU A 162 -6.16 -7.90 4.40
C LEU A 162 -7.23 -7.56 3.36
N VAL A 163 -8.48 -7.59 3.78
CA VAL A 163 -9.62 -7.07 3.04
C VAL A 163 -10.27 -5.98 3.89
N LEU A 164 -10.30 -4.76 3.36
CA LEU A 164 -11.02 -3.66 3.98
C LEU A 164 -12.38 -3.51 3.28
N TRP A 165 -13.45 -3.59 4.04
CA TRP A 165 -14.82 -3.38 3.56
C TRP A 165 -15.29 -1.93 3.77
N GLY A 166 -14.58 -1.20 4.61
CA GLY A 166 -14.87 0.18 4.95
C GLY A 166 -13.77 0.78 5.80
N GLN A 167 -13.95 2.04 6.13
CA GLN A 167 -13.08 2.79 7.02
C GLN A 167 -13.15 2.22 8.45
N MET A 168 -12.01 2.12 9.11
CA MET A 168 -11.95 1.73 10.52
C MET A 168 -12.53 2.84 11.40
N PHE A 169 -13.12 2.44 12.53
CA PHE A 169 -13.57 3.41 13.53
C PHE A 169 -12.38 4.23 14.04
N ASP A 170 -12.64 5.49 14.34
CA ASP A 170 -11.64 6.46 14.85
C ASP A 170 -10.43 6.72 13.92
N MET A 171 -10.54 6.37 12.63
CA MET A 171 -9.56 6.66 11.59
C MET A 171 -10.19 7.46 10.44
N ALA A 172 -9.39 8.17 9.67
CA ALA A 172 -9.81 8.90 8.48
C ALA A 172 -9.03 8.48 7.23
#